data_1dc6659663cf2328f58b610e4a5959ef
#
_entry.id   1dc6659663cf2328f58b610e4a5959ef
#
_cell.length_a   1.000
_cell.length_b   1.000
_cell.length_c   1.000
_cell.angle_alpha   90.00
_cell.angle_beta   90.00
_cell.angle_gamma   90.00
#
_symmetry.space_group_name_H-M   'P 1'
#
loop_
_entity.id
_entity.type
_entity.pdbx_description
1 polymer ?
#
loop_
_entity_poly.entity_id
_entity_poly.type
_entity_poly.pdbx_seq_one_letter_code
_entity_poly.pdbx_strand_id
1 'polypeptide(L)'
;IIARSLNEIAKKMCAKGKGILAADESTGTIAKRFKSINVENIEKNRLNFRQTLFNSSAMKDFIGGVILFDETIRQKTTLGPSIPELISKHGAVPGIKVDKGAKPLAGSSDETVTEGLDGLRERLKEYYELGARFTKWRAVYKISDKFPSAQSIKSNAHALARYAALVQEAKMVPIVEPEVLMDGSHNIDKCYQVTTNVLNECYNELEIHKVDLKGTVLKPNMIIPCLLYTSPSPRDRQ
;
A
#
# COMPACT_ATOMS: atom_id res chain seq x y z
N ILE A 1 -10.36 16.36 -21.74
CA ILE A 1 -10.51 15.25 -20.78
C ILE A 1 -10.69 15.93 -19.43
N ILE A 2 -11.93 15.87 -18.89
CA ILE A 2 -12.24 16.43 -17.55
C ILE A 2 -11.43 15.61 -16.54
N ALA A 3 -10.56 16.29 -15.78
CA ALA A 3 -9.82 15.65 -14.69
C ALA A 3 -10.84 15.14 -13.67
N ARG A 4 -10.86 13.84 -13.41
CA ARG A 4 -11.73 13.26 -12.38
C ARG A 4 -11.33 13.82 -11.02
N SER A 5 -12.31 14.12 -10.17
CA SER A 5 -12.05 14.51 -8.79
C SER A 5 -11.42 13.33 -8.03
N LEU A 6 -10.69 13.61 -6.94
CA LEU A 6 -10.09 12.58 -6.08
C LEU A 6 -11.15 11.61 -5.55
N ASN A 7 -12.33 12.14 -5.19
CA ASN A 7 -13.47 11.33 -4.74
C ASN A 7 -13.96 10.35 -5.82
N GLU A 8 -14.04 10.77 -7.09
CA GLU A 8 -14.43 9.89 -8.20
C GLU A 8 -13.41 8.78 -8.44
N ILE A 9 -12.12 9.09 -8.32
CA ILE A 9 -11.04 8.09 -8.43
C ILE A 9 -11.15 7.09 -7.27
N ALA A 10 -11.28 7.56 -6.03
CA ALA A 10 -11.40 6.71 -4.85
C ALA A 10 -12.63 5.79 -4.95
N LYS A 11 -13.80 6.32 -5.36
CA LYS A 11 -15.02 5.54 -5.59
C LYS A 11 -14.84 4.49 -6.69
N LYS A 12 -14.13 4.83 -7.76
CA LYS A 12 -13.84 3.88 -8.84
C LYS A 12 -12.96 2.73 -8.36
N MET A 13 -11.92 3.03 -7.58
CA MET A 13 -11.02 2.01 -7.02
C MET A 13 -11.75 1.02 -6.10
N CYS A 14 -12.71 1.53 -5.33
CA CYS A 14 -13.45 0.78 -4.32
C CYS A 14 -14.91 0.51 -4.74
N ALA A 15 -15.19 0.44 -6.05
CA ALA A 15 -16.54 0.15 -6.54
C ALA A 15 -17.03 -1.23 -6.07
N LYS A 16 -18.34 -1.38 -5.93
CA LYS A 16 -18.95 -2.66 -5.50
C LYS A 16 -18.48 -3.81 -6.39
N GLY A 17 -18.02 -4.88 -5.77
CA GLY A 17 -17.49 -6.06 -6.45
C GLY A 17 -16.05 -5.91 -6.97
N LYS A 18 -15.39 -4.78 -6.69
CA LYS A 18 -13.99 -4.53 -7.09
C LYS A 18 -13.07 -4.56 -5.89
N GLY A 19 -11.89 -5.17 -6.07
CA GLY A 19 -10.79 -5.13 -5.13
C GLY A 19 -9.61 -4.32 -5.68
N ILE A 20 -8.63 -4.05 -4.82
CA ILE A 20 -7.36 -3.44 -5.23
C ILE A 20 -6.29 -4.53 -5.23
N LEU A 21 -5.67 -4.76 -6.38
CA LEU A 21 -4.58 -5.73 -6.52
C LEU A 21 -3.27 -5.11 -6.06
N ALA A 22 -2.64 -5.71 -5.05
CA ALA A 22 -1.28 -5.37 -4.64
C ALA A 22 -0.27 -6.16 -5.50
N ALA A 23 0.45 -5.47 -6.38
CA ALA A 23 1.53 -6.00 -7.20
C ALA A 23 2.81 -5.16 -7.02
N ASP A 24 2.99 -4.65 -5.81
CA ASP A 24 4.02 -3.68 -5.42
C ASP A 24 5.18 -4.32 -4.62
N GLU A 25 5.31 -5.63 -4.67
CA GLU A 25 6.39 -6.32 -4.00
C GLU A 25 7.75 -5.77 -4.46
N SER A 26 8.58 -5.41 -3.48
CA SER A 26 9.96 -5.00 -3.76
C SER A 26 10.75 -6.14 -4.39
N THR A 27 11.85 -5.81 -5.06
CA THR A 27 12.77 -6.80 -5.66
C THR A 27 13.20 -7.87 -4.64
N GLY A 28 13.44 -7.49 -3.38
CA GLY A 28 13.78 -8.44 -2.33
C GLY A 28 12.63 -9.37 -1.93
N THR A 29 11.40 -8.87 -1.94
CA THR A 29 10.20 -9.68 -1.65
C THR A 29 9.93 -10.67 -2.78
N ILE A 30 10.02 -10.23 -4.03
CA ILE A 30 9.89 -11.12 -5.20
C ILE A 30 10.99 -12.17 -5.22
N ALA A 31 12.25 -11.81 -4.88
CA ALA A 31 13.35 -12.75 -4.79
C ALA A 31 13.04 -13.94 -3.88
N LYS A 32 12.45 -13.69 -2.71
CA LYS A 32 12.05 -14.74 -1.77
C LYS A 32 10.98 -15.66 -2.37
N ARG A 33 9.98 -15.10 -3.06
CA ARG A 33 8.93 -15.88 -3.73
C ARG A 33 9.49 -16.73 -4.89
N PHE A 34 10.32 -16.15 -5.73
CA PHE A 34 10.92 -16.86 -6.86
C PHE A 34 11.87 -18.00 -6.40
N LYS A 35 12.60 -17.78 -5.30
CA LYS A 35 13.43 -18.81 -4.71
C LYS A 35 12.64 -20.07 -4.32
N SER A 36 11.43 -19.92 -3.81
CA SER A 36 10.57 -21.05 -3.39
C SER A 36 10.09 -21.91 -4.57
N ILE A 37 10.13 -21.38 -5.79
CA ILE A 37 9.72 -22.07 -7.02
C ILE A 37 10.88 -22.23 -8.03
N ASN A 38 12.12 -22.02 -7.57
CA ASN A 38 13.34 -22.14 -8.39
C ASN A 38 13.34 -21.27 -9.67
N VAL A 39 12.79 -20.06 -9.58
CA VAL A 39 12.82 -19.07 -10.66
C VAL A 39 13.88 -18.02 -10.36
N GLU A 40 14.68 -17.67 -11.35
CA GLU A 40 15.71 -16.65 -11.23
C GLU A 40 15.07 -15.24 -11.09
N ASN A 41 15.60 -14.44 -10.15
CA ASN A 41 15.10 -13.08 -9.89
C ASN A 41 15.74 -12.06 -10.84
N ILE A 42 15.40 -12.12 -12.11
CA ILE A 42 15.78 -11.16 -13.15
C ILE A 42 14.59 -10.30 -13.58
N GLU A 43 14.84 -9.16 -14.17
CA GLU A 43 13.82 -8.21 -14.60
C GLU A 43 12.76 -8.85 -15.51
N LYS A 44 13.20 -9.65 -16.49
CA LYS A 44 12.31 -10.37 -17.42
C LYS A 44 11.31 -11.26 -16.68
N ASN A 45 11.76 -12.00 -15.67
CA ASN A 45 10.89 -12.90 -14.91
C ASN A 45 9.93 -12.12 -14.01
N ARG A 46 10.37 -11.00 -13.42
CA ARG A 46 9.49 -10.10 -12.67
C ARG A 46 8.41 -9.49 -13.54
N LEU A 47 8.79 -9.03 -14.73
CA LEU A 47 7.81 -8.51 -15.72
C LEU A 47 6.82 -9.59 -16.14
N ASN A 48 7.29 -10.79 -16.49
CA ASN A 48 6.41 -11.90 -16.89
C ASN A 48 5.41 -12.27 -15.79
N PHE A 49 5.86 -12.36 -14.55
CA PHE A 49 5.00 -12.64 -13.40
C PHE A 49 3.87 -11.60 -13.28
N ARG A 50 4.22 -10.32 -13.30
CA ARG A 50 3.26 -9.23 -13.17
C ARG A 50 2.34 -9.11 -14.38
N GLN A 51 2.88 -9.21 -15.58
CA GLN A 51 2.12 -9.18 -16.83
C GLN A 51 1.10 -10.32 -16.92
N THR A 52 1.41 -11.49 -16.39
CA THR A 52 0.46 -12.62 -16.31
C THR A 52 -0.75 -12.25 -15.46
N LEU A 53 -0.55 -11.59 -14.31
CA LEU A 53 -1.65 -11.10 -13.48
C LEU A 53 -2.48 -10.04 -14.21
N PHE A 54 -1.83 -9.07 -14.86
CA PHE A 54 -2.51 -7.95 -15.51
C PHE A 54 -3.23 -8.33 -16.81
N ASN A 55 -2.87 -9.43 -17.44
CA ASN A 55 -3.56 -9.99 -18.61
C ASN A 55 -4.73 -10.94 -18.24
N SER A 56 -4.94 -11.20 -16.95
CA SER A 56 -6.06 -12.04 -16.51
C SER A 56 -7.41 -11.42 -16.88
N SER A 57 -8.35 -12.24 -17.33
CA SER A 57 -9.74 -11.81 -17.56
C SER A 57 -10.41 -11.25 -16.30
N ALA A 58 -10.01 -11.72 -15.11
CA ALA A 58 -10.48 -11.23 -13.82
C ALA A 58 -10.19 -9.73 -13.58
N MET A 59 -9.19 -9.15 -14.25
CA MET A 59 -8.88 -7.73 -14.13
C MET A 59 -10.07 -6.83 -14.44
N LYS A 60 -10.76 -7.11 -15.54
CA LYS A 60 -11.91 -6.32 -15.99
C LYS A 60 -13.07 -6.38 -14.99
N ASP A 61 -13.34 -7.55 -14.44
CA ASP A 61 -14.55 -7.80 -13.65
C ASP A 61 -14.36 -7.49 -12.16
N PHE A 62 -13.16 -7.72 -11.62
CA PHE A 62 -12.95 -7.72 -10.17
C PHE A 62 -11.91 -6.72 -9.66
N ILE A 63 -11.15 -6.05 -10.52
CA ILE A 63 -10.07 -5.15 -10.09
C ILE A 63 -10.42 -3.70 -10.37
N GLY A 64 -10.46 -2.90 -9.31
CA GLY A 64 -10.69 -1.45 -9.36
C GLY A 64 -9.39 -0.63 -9.43
N GLY A 65 -8.31 -1.15 -8.87
CA GLY A 65 -7.00 -0.51 -8.88
C GLY A 65 -5.85 -1.51 -8.74
N VAL A 66 -4.67 -1.14 -9.21
CA VAL A 66 -3.45 -1.97 -9.10
C VAL A 66 -2.33 -1.13 -8.52
N ILE A 67 -1.74 -1.58 -7.41
CA ILE A 67 -0.56 -0.96 -6.80
C ILE A 67 0.68 -1.53 -7.49
N LEU A 68 1.47 -0.69 -8.13
CA LEU A 68 2.69 -1.08 -8.82
C LEU A 68 3.94 -0.78 -7.99
N PHE A 69 5.04 -1.44 -8.33
CA PHE A 69 6.38 -1.11 -7.88
C PHE A 69 7.06 -0.18 -8.90
N ASP A 70 8.08 0.60 -8.48
CA ASP A 70 8.74 1.59 -9.33
C ASP A 70 9.29 1.02 -10.64
N GLU A 71 9.95 -0.14 -10.60
CA GLU A 71 10.40 -0.84 -11.82
C GLU A 71 9.23 -1.10 -12.77
N THR A 72 8.13 -1.60 -12.25
CA THR A 72 7.00 -2.08 -13.06
C THR A 72 6.23 -0.95 -13.74
N ILE A 73 6.03 0.18 -13.08
CA ILE A 73 5.31 1.32 -13.68
C ILE A 73 6.06 1.90 -14.88
N ARG A 74 7.39 1.71 -14.95
CA ARG A 74 8.25 2.17 -16.05
C ARG A 74 8.35 1.19 -17.20
N GLN A 75 7.91 -0.06 -17.01
CA GLN A 75 8.04 -1.12 -17.99
C GLN A 75 6.94 -1.08 -19.05
N LYS A 76 7.26 -1.63 -20.21
CA LYS A 76 6.31 -1.95 -21.28
C LYS A 76 6.05 -3.44 -21.31
N THR A 77 4.85 -3.81 -21.74
CA THR A 77 4.51 -5.21 -22.00
C THR A 77 5.31 -5.75 -23.17
N THR A 78 5.38 -7.05 -23.29
CA THR A 78 5.98 -7.72 -24.47
C THR A 78 5.26 -7.41 -25.77
N LEU A 79 4.02 -6.91 -25.72
CA LEU A 79 3.18 -6.54 -26.87
C LEU A 79 3.20 -5.04 -27.19
N GLY A 80 3.93 -4.23 -26.44
CA GLY A 80 4.18 -2.82 -26.72
C GLY A 80 3.58 -1.78 -25.76
N PRO A 81 2.31 -1.86 -25.29
CA PRO A 81 1.77 -0.85 -24.40
C PRO A 81 2.52 -0.84 -23.04
N SER A 82 2.53 0.31 -22.37
CA SER A 82 3.05 0.41 -21.01
C SER A 82 2.17 -0.36 -20.02
N ILE A 83 2.73 -0.74 -18.88
CA ILE A 83 1.96 -1.43 -17.82
C ILE A 83 0.77 -0.58 -17.34
N PRO A 84 0.89 0.74 -17.09
CA PRO A 84 -0.26 1.57 -16.76
C PRO A 84 -1.35 1.61 -17.85
N GLU A 85 -0.96 1.62 -19.12
CA GLU A 85 -1.92 1.56 -20.25
C GLU A 85 -2.67 0.23 -20.27
N LEU A 86 -1.98 -0.89 -20.08
CA LEU A 86 -2.60 -2.22 -19.97
C LEU A 86 -3.64 -2.27 -18.86
N ILE A 87 -3.29 -1.80 -17.66
CA ILE A 87 -4.20 -1.76 -16.50
C ILE A 87 -5.41 -0.88 -16.79
N SER A 88 -5.20 0.29 -17.37
CA SER A 88 -6.26 1.24 -17.73
C SER A 88 -7.21 0.67 -18.79
N LYS A 89 -6.71 -0.12 -19.75
CA LYS A 89 -7.49 -0.81 -20.76
C LYS A 89 -8.50 -1.80 -20.17
N HIS A 90 -8.15 -2.41 -19.05
CA HIS A 90 -9.05 -3.28 -18.28
C HIS A 90 -10.03 -2.50 -17.37
N GLY A 91 -9.98 -1.17 -17.37
CA GLY A 91 -10.85 -0.31 -16.57
C GLY A 91 -10.36 -0.09 -15.13
N ALA A 92 -9.28 -0.72 -14.71
CA ALA A 92 -8.67 -0.50 -13.40
C ALA A 92 -7.83 0.80 -13.36
N VAL A 93 -7.62 1.33 -12.16
CA VAL A 93 -6.80 2.53 -11.94
C VAL A 93 -5.36 2.10 -11.64
N PRO A 94 -4.35 2.61 -12.38
CA PRO A 94 -2.95 2.38 -12.03
C PRO A 94 -2.56 3.19 -10.79
N GLY A 95 -1.78 2.58 -9.90
CA GLY A 95 -1.24 3.22 -8.71
C GLY A 95 0.19 2.79 -8.44
N ILE A 96 0.82 3.38 -7.44
CA ILE A 96 2.24 3.21 -7.16
C ILE A 96 2.55 3.23 -5.67
N LYS A 97 3.36 2.29 -5.21
CA LYS A 97 3.99 2.35 -3.89
C LYS A 97 5.07 3.42 -3.86
N VAL A 98 4.95 4.39 -2.97
CA VAL A 98 5.88 5.54 -2.89
C VAL A 98 6.72 5.57 -1.62
N ASP A 99 6.39 4.79 -0.59
CA ASP A 99 7.25 4.68 0.57
C ASP A 99 8.58 3.97 0.23
N LYS A 100 9.63 4.30 0.96
CA LYS A 100 10.97 3.70 0.86
C LYS A 100 11.23 2.62 1.93
N GLY A 101 10.15 2.14 2.57
CA GLY A 101 10.17 1.07 3.55
C GLY A 101 10.31 1.55 4.99
N ALA A 102 10.01 0.64 5.90
CA ALA A 102 10.16 0.83 7.34
C ALA A 102 11.64 0.77 7.72
N LYS A 103 12.09 1.76 8.50
CA LYS A 103 13.46 1.90 9.01
C LYS A 103 13.42 1.92 10.53
N PRO A 104 14.52 1.53 11.22
CA PRO A 104 14.59 1.62 12.66
C PRO A 104 14.23 3.03 13.16
N LEU A 105 13.33 3.10 14.13
CA LEU A 105 12.96 4.36 14.76
C LEU A 105 14.01 4.73 15.80
N ALA A 106 14.70 5.85 15.59
CA ALA A 106 15.70 6.35 16.54
C ALA A 106 15.06 6.58 17.91
N GLY A 107 15.72 6.10 18.95
CA GLY A 107 15.23 6.15 20.33
C GLY A 107 14.28 5.00 20.72
N SER A 108 13.99 4.08 19.82
CA SER A 108 13.26 2.84 20.10
C SER A 108 14.12 1.62 19.79
N SER A 109 13.94 0.54 20.57
CA SER A 109 14.73 -0.69 20.41
C SER A 109 14.23 -1.64 19.32
N ASP A 110 12.95 -1.57 18.96
CA ASP A 110 12.33 -2.58 18.10
C ASP A 110 11.11 -2.03 17.30
N GLU A 111 11.05 -0.72 17.11
CA GLU A 111 10.00 -0.10 16.33
C GLU A 111 10.56 0.55 15.06
N THR A 112 9.69 0.82 14.11
CA THR A 112 10.08 1.41 12.85
C THR A 112 9.28 2.67 12.54
N VAL A 113 9.87 3.53 11.74
CA VAL A 113 9.20 4.62 11.03
C VAL A 113 9.35 4.41 9.54
N THR A 114 8.29 4.61 8.80
CA THR A 114 8.36 4.50 7.33
C THR A 114 8.89 5.79 6.74
N GLU A 115 9.91 5.67 5.90
CA GLU A 115 10.57 6.79 5.23
C GLU A 115 10.12 6.92 3.77
N GLY A 116 10.44 8.06 3.15
CA GLY A 116 10.18 8.30 1.73
C GLY A 116 9.60 9.69 1.42
N LEU A 117 9.55 10.60 2.40
CA LEU A 117 9.04 11.96 2.18
C LEU A 117 10.02 12.85 1.39
N ASP A 118 11.33 12.61 1.54
CA ASP A 118 12.35 13.39 0.84
C ASP A 118 12.25 13.16 -0.67
N GLY A 119 12.12 14.25 -1.43
CA GLY A 119 11.95 14.21 -2.88
C GLY A 119 10.62 13.59 -3.35
N LEU A 120 9.64 13.45 -2.46
CA LEU A 120 8.37 12.81 -2.81
C LEU A 120 7.57 13.66 -3.81
N ARG A 121 7.57 15.00 -3.67
CA ARG A 121 6.83 15.88 -4.58
C ARG A 121 7.26 15.70 -6.04
N GLU A 122 8.55 15.61 -6.29
CA GLU A 122 9.13 15.40 -7.62
C GLU A 122 8.78 14.02 -8.17
N ARG A 123 8.89 12.98 -7.35
CA ARG A 123 8.51 11.61 -7.73
C ARG A 123 7.02 11.48 -8.03
N LEU A 124 6.16 12.16 -7.29
CA LEU A 124 4.71 12.14 -7.52
C LEU A 124 4.35 12.76 -8.87
N LYS A 125 5.02 13.84 -9.27
CA LYS A 125 4.85 14.43 -10.60
C LYS A 125 5.21 13.44 -11.70
N GLU A 126 6.36 12.80 -11.58
CA GLU A 126 6.82 11.79 -12.53
C GLU A 126 5.84 10.60 -12.62
N TYR A 127 5.40 10.06 -11.48
CA TYR A 127 4.44 8.95 -11.45
C TYR A 127 3.08 9.31 -12.05
N TYR A 128 2.64 10.55 -11.85
CA TYR A 128 1.42 11.03 -12.49
C TYR A 128 1.54 11.05 -14.00
N GLU A 129 2.67 11.50 -14.53
CA GLU A 129 3.00 11.51 -15.97
C GLU A 129 3.09 10.09 -16.53
N LEU A 130 3.60 9.13 -15.78
CA LEU A 130 3.62 7.71 -16.13
C LEU A 130 2.24 7.02 -16.09
N GLY A 131 1.21 7.71 -15.62
CA GLY A 131 -0.17 7.21 -15.62
C GLY A 131 -0.74 6.82 -14.26
N ALA A 132 0.01 6.92 -13.16
CA ALA A 132 -0.53 6.70 -11.83
C ALA A 132 -1.62 7.71 -11.47
N ARG A 133 -2.66 7.25 -10.76
CA ARG A 133 -3.75 8.08 -10.25
C ARG A 133 -4.02 7.86 -8.77
N PHE A 134 -3.35 6.91 -8.17
CA PHE A 134 -3.31 6.73 -6.72
C PHE A 134 -1.93 6.24 -6.27
N THR A 135 -1.69 6.35 -4.98
CA THR A 135 -0.43 5.91 -4.36
C THR A 135 -0.71 5.07 -3.13
N LYS A 136 0.32 4.41 -2.61
CA LYS A 136 0.25 3.64 -1.38
C LYS A 136 1.48 3.91 -0.52
N TRP A 137 1.25 4.06 0.79
CA TRP A 137 2.28 4.19 1.81
C TRP A 137 1.87 3.38 3.03
N ARG A 138 2.75 2.46 3.45
CA ARG A 138 2.52 1.55 4.56
C ARG A 138 3.36 1.96 5.76
N ALA A 139 2.73 2.17 6.91
CA ALA A 139 3.36 2.17 8.22
C ALA A 139 3.04 0.86 8.94
N VAL A 140 3.96 0.36 9.75
CA VAL A 140 3.77 -0.89 10.49
C VAL A 140 3.98 -0.68 11.98
N TYR A 141 3.13 -1.34 12.78
CA TYR A 141 3.15 -1.27 14.24
C TYR A 141 3.16 -2.69 14.81
N LYS A 142 4.13 -2.95 15.69
CA LYS A 142 4.26 -4.23 16.40
C LYS A 142 3.55 -4.13 17.74
N ILE A 143 2.84 -5.17 18.15
CA ILE A 143 2.24 -5.27 19.48
C ILE A 143 3.17 -6.08 20.40
N SER A 144 3.46 -5.52 21.57
CA SER A 144 4.08 -6.19 22.71
C SER A 144 3.61 -5.52 24.00
N ASP A 145 4.18 -5.88 25.15
CA ASP A 145 3.88 -5.20 26.44
C ASP A 145 4.24 -3.72 26.42
N LYS A 146 5.28 -3.35 25.65
CA LYS A 146 5.81 -1.98 25.56
C LYS A 146 5.43 -1.25 24.27
N PHE A 147 4.95 -1.95 23.23
CA PHE A 147 4.74 -1.40 21.90
C PHE A 147 3.30 -1.60 21.41
N PRO A 148 2.82 -0.73 20.49
CA PRO A 148 3.51 0.42 19.95
C PRO A 148 3.62 1.57 20.98
N SER A 149 4.76 2.27 20.97
CA SER A 149 4.98 3.47 21.78
C SER A 149 4.24 4.68 21.19
N ALA A 150 4.01 5.71 22.01
CA ALA A 150 3.48 6.98 21.54
C ALA A 150 4.38 7.63 20.48
N GLN A 151 5.70 7.45 20.58
CA GLN A 151 6.66 7.93 19.59
C GLN A 151 6.41 7.29 18.24
N SER A 152 6.29 5.96 18.17
CA SER A 152 6.04 5.23 16.93
C SER A 152 4.71 5.62 16.31
N ILE A 153 3.64 5.68 17.09
CA ILE A 153 2.29 6.04 16.62
C ILE A 153 2.30 7.44 16.00
N LYS A 154 2.85 8.44 16.73
CA LYS A 154 2.88 9.84 16.28
C LYS A 154 3.77 10.04 15.06
N SER A 155 4.99 9.49 15.07
CA SER A 155 5.93 9.64 13.95
C SER A 155 5.38 9.07 12.65
N ASN A 156 4.76 7.90 12.70
CA ASN A 156 4.17 7.28 11.50
C ASN A 156 2.87 7.96 11.07
N ALA A 157 2.02 8.39 12.01
CA ALA A 157 0.80 9.13 11.70
C ALA A 157 1.12 10.47 11.01
N HIS A 158 2.11 11.20 11.52
CA HIS A 158 2.59 12.44 10.91
C HIS A 158 3.15 12.21 9.50
N ALA A 159 3.96 11.16 9.31
CA ALA A 159 4.49 10.82 7.99
C ALA A 159 3.38 10.45 7.00
N LEU A 160 2.38 9.65 7.42
CA LEU A 160 1.21 9.29 6.62
C LEU A 160 0.40 10.52 6.20
N ALA A 161 0.18 11.47 7.09
CA ALA A 161 -0.58 12.69 6.82
C ALA A 161 0.16 13.61 5.84
N ARG A 162 1.45 13.84 6.03
CA ARG A 162 2.29 14.61 5.10
C ARG A 162 2.33 13.96 3.71
N TYR A 163 2.51 12.66 3.66
CA TYR A 163 2.42 11.88 2.43
C TYR A 163 1.08 12.09 1.73
N ALA A 164 -0.04 11.92 2.46
CA ALA A 164 -1.38 12.05 1.88
C ALA A 164 -1.64 13.44 1.32
N ALA A 165 -1.23 14.49 2.02
CA ALA A 165 -1.35 15.87 1.55
C ALA A 165 -0.55 16.11 0.26
N LEU A 166 0.70 15.64 0.17
CA LEU A 166 1.51 15.73 -1.04
C LEU A 166 0.90 14.98 -2.23
N VAL A 167 0.31 13.82 -1.98
CA VAL A 167 -0.34 13.01 -3.01
C VAL A 167 -1.58 13.73 -3.56
N GLN A 168 -2.39 14.33 -2.71
CA GLN A 168 -3.56 15.10 -3.14
C GLN A 168 -3.17 16.39 -3.88
N GLU A 169 -2.09 17.07 -3.47
CA GLU A 169 -1.50 18.18 -4.22
C GLU A 169 -1.14 17.74 -5.65
N ALA A 170 -0.60 16.54 -5.81
CA ALA A 170 -0.29 15.93 -7.10
C ALA A 170 -1.51 15.34 -7.84
N LYS A 171 -2.74 15.62 -7.38
CA LYS A 171 -4.00 15.16 -7.98
C LYS A 171 -4.16 13.64 -8.06
N MET A 172 -3.60 12.94 -7.08
CA MET A 172 -3.73 11.49 -6.91
C MET A 172 -4.41 11.16 -5.59
N VAL A 173 -4.96 9.95 -5.49
CA VAL A 173 -5.60 9.43 -4.28
C VAL A 173 -4.56 8.73 -3.42
N PRO A 174 -4.32 9.12 -2.15
CA PRO A 174 -3.48 8.37 -1.25
C PRO A 174 -4.21 7.16 -0.66
N ILE A 175 -3.63 5.96 -0.76
CA ILE A 175 -3.95 4.87 0.15
C ILE A 175 -3.12 5.06 1.41
N VAL A 176 -3.80 5.22 2.52
CA VAL A 176 -3.22 5.35 3.86
C VAL A 176 -3.27 3.99 4.54
N GLU A 177 -2.11 3.38 4.83
CA GLU A 177 -2.02 2.03 5.37
C GLU A 177 -1.29 2.00 6.72
N PRO A 178 -1.96 2.36 7.82
CA PRO A 178 -1.45 2.18 9.18
C PRO A 178 -1.72 0.74 9.64
N GLU A 179 -0.79 -0.17 9.42
CA GLU A 179 -0.99 -1.60 9.67
C GLU A 179 -0.44 -2.03 11.03
N VAL A 180 -1.31 -2.50 11.90
CA VAL A 180 -0.92 -3.22 13.11
C VAL A 180 -0.67 -4.68 12.75
N LEU A 181 0.55 -5.16 13.01
CA LEU A 181 0.99 -6.50 12.64
C LEU A 181 0.29 -7.56 13.52
N MET A 182 0.01 -8.71 12.94
CA MET A 182 -0.57 -9.85 13.63
C MET A 182 0.47 -10.76 14.29
N ASP A 183 1.75 -10.44 14.14
CA ASP A 183 2.83 -11.14 14.83
C ASP A 183 2.89 -10.73 16.31
N GLY A 184 3.05 -11.69 17.20
CA GLY A 184 3.15 -11.43 18.63
C GLY A 184 2.45 -12.48 19.50
N SER A 185 2.09 -12.09 20.72
CA SER A 185 1.38 -12.92 21.70
C SER A 185 0.09 -12.29 22.22
N HIS A 186 -0.43 -11.29 21.52
CA HIS A 186 -1.61 -10.51 21.91
C HIS A 186 -2.94 -11.21 21.58
N ASN A 187 -3.97 -10.91 22.36
CA ASN A 187 -5.35 -11.31 22.10
C ASN A 187 -6.08 -10.29 21.20
N ILE A 188 -7.30 -10.59 20.82
CA ILE A 188 -8.12 -9.75 19.95
C ILE A 188 -8.42 -8.36 20.57
N ASP A 189 -8.65 -8.31 21.89
CA ASP A 189 -8.97 -7.05 22.59
C ASP A 189 -7.78 -6.10 22.57
N LYS A 190 -6.57 -6.60 22.71
CA LYS A 190 -5.34 -5.81 22.60
C LYS A 190 -5.17 -5.31 21.17
N CYS A 191 -5.41 -6.14 20.16
CA CYS A 191 -5.37 -5.72 18.75
C CYS A 191 -6.38 -4.60 18.49
N TYR A 192 -7.61 -4.73 18.98
CA TYR A 192 -8.64 -3.71 18.88
C TYR A 192 -8.21 -2.38 19.50
N GLN A 193 -7.72 -2.40 20.74
CA GLN A 193 -7.26 -1.19 21.45
C GLN A 193 -6.13 -0.49 20.70
N VAL A 194 -5.11 -1.24 20.29
CA VAL A 194 -3.97 -0.69 19.55
C VAL A 194 -4.39 -0.11 18.21
N THR A 195 -5.20 -0.84 17.44
CA THR A 195 -5.70 -0.36 16.14
C THR A 195 -6.53 0.90 16.31
N THR A 196 -7.39 0.98 17.34
CA THR A 196 -8.17 2.18 17.64
C THR A 196 -7.27 3.38 17.91
N ASN A 197 -6.23 3.21 18.74
CA ASN A 197 -5.29 4.30 19.06
C ASN A 197 -4.51 4.75 17.82
N VAL A 198 -4.04 3.81 17.01
CA VAL A 198 -3.31 4.11 15.77
C VAL A 198 -4.18 4.85 14.78
N LEU A 199 -5.43 4.42 14.57
CA LEU A 199 -6.36 5.07 13.66
C LEU A 199 -6.75 6.46 14.14
N ASN A 200 -7.03 6.64 15.43
CA ASN A 200 -7.35 7.95 16.00
C ASN A 200 -6.22 8.96 15.77
N GLU A 201 -4.98 8.59 16.04
CA GLU A 201 -3.85 9.49 15.79
C GLU A 201 -3.64 9.74 14.29
N CYS A 202 -3.81 8.71 13.46
CA CYS A 202 -3.68 8.84 12.01
C CYS A 202 -4.72 9.83 11.46
N TYR A 203 -6.00 9.72 11.84
CA TYR A 203 -7.04 10.63 11.37
C TYR A 203 -6.89 12.04 11.94
N ASN A 204 -6.44 12.19 13.19
CA ASN A 204 -6.05 13.47 13.76
C ASN A 204 -4.99 14.20 12.92
N GLU A 205 -3.93 13.49 12.56
CA GLU A 205 -2.86 14.07 11.74
C GLU A 205 -3.35 14.37 10.30
N LEU A 206 -4.20 13.53 9.71
CA LEU A 206 -4.82 13.80 8.41
C LEU A 206 -5.63 15.09 8.43
N GLU A 207 -6.40 15.34 9.49
CA GLU A 207 -7.17 16.57 9.67
C GLU A 207 -6.28 17.80 9.84
N ILE A 208 -5.25 17.71 10.69
CA ILE A 208 -4.26 18.78 10.89
C ILE A 208 -3.59 19.18 9.57
N HIS A 209 -3.30 18.20 8.72
CA HIS A 209 -2.70 18.42 7.40
C HIS A 209 -3.70 18.73 6.29
N LYS A 210 -4.98 18.97 6.63
CA LYS A 210 -6.05 19.37 5.71
C LYS A 210 -6.26 18.40 4.55
N VAL A 211 -6.08 17.11 4.81
CA VAL A 211 -6.31 16.05 3.82
C VAL A 211 -7.82 15.89 3.61
N ASP A 212 -8.27 15.91 2.35
CA ASP A 212 -9.66 15.59 2.00
C ASP A 212 -9.89 14.08 2.14
N LEU A 213 -10.58 13.69 3.20
CA LEU A 213 -10.85 12.28 3.50
C LEU A 213 -11.70 11.59 2.43
N LYS A 214 -12.55 12.31 1.70
CA LYS A 214 -13.31 11.73 0.57
C LYS A 214 -12.43 11.38 -0.63
N GLY A 215 -11.26 11.98 -0.70
CA GLY A 215 -10.24 11.72 -1.70
C GLY A 215 -9.14 10.77 -1.22
N THR A 216 -9.38 9.97 -0.19
CA THR A 216 -8.44 8.96 0.35
C THR A 216 -9.03 7.55 0.31
N VAL A 217 -8.17 6.55 0.45
CA VAL A 217 -8.57 5.17 0.71
C VAL A 217 -7.81 4.68 1.94
N LEU A 218 -8.53 4.20 2.95
CA LEU A 218 -7.93 3.53 4.10
C LEU A 218 -7.69 2.05 3.76
N LYS A 219 -6.48 1.57 3.99
CA LYS A 219 -6.16 0.15 3.98
C LYS A 219 -5.83 -0.29 5.41
N PRO A 220 -6.82 -0.78 6.18
CA PRO A 220 -6.63 -1.19 7.57
C PRO A 220 -6.09 -2.61 7.67
N ASN A 221 -5.58 -2.95 8.87
CA ASN A 221 -5.42 -4.34 9.26
C ASN A 221 -6.77 -4.93 9.71
N MET A 222 -6.82 -6.25 9.80
CA MET A 222 -7.92 -6.96 10.47
C MET A 222 -7.74 -6.89 11.99
N ILE A 223 -8.85 -6.85 12.73
CA ILE A 223 -8.85 -6.98 14.18
C ILE A 223 -8.94 -8.48 14.51
N ILE A 224 -7.80 -9.07 14.82
CA ILE A 224 -7.66 -10.49 15.10
C ILE A 224 -6.68 -10.70 16.26
N PRO A 225 -6.73 -11.84 16.97
CA PRO A 225 -5.64 -12.22 17.85
C PRO A 225 -4.36 -12.48 17.04
N CYS A 226 -3.22 -12.58 17.72
CA CYS A 226 -1.98 -12.94 17.04
C CYS A 226 -2.04 -14.35 16.44
N LEU A 227 -1.08 -14.67 15.57
CA LEU A 227 -1.03 -15.97 14.89
C LEU A 227 -0.97 -17.18 15.84
N LEU A 228 -0.53 -17.00 17.09
CA LEU A 228 -0.50 -18.07 18.08
C LEU A 228 -1.90 -18.47 18.57
N TYR A 229 -2.89 -17.59 18.49
CA TYR A 229 -4.26 -17.79 18.97
C TYR A 229 -5.28 -17.92 17.83
N THR A 230 -4.89 -17.71 16.59
CA THR A 230 -5.76 -17.99 15.46
C THR A 230 -5.75 -19.47 15.16
N SER A 231 -6.93 -20.10 15.07
CA SER A 231 -7.00 -21.41 14.42
C SER A 231 -6.47 -21.27 13.00
N PRO A 232 -5.54 -22.12 12.56
CA PRO A 232 -5.05 -22.05 11.19
C PRO A 232 -6.23 -22.15 10.24
N SER A 233 -6.36 -21.17 9.36
CA SER A 233 -7.30 -21.21 8.25
C SER A 233 -7.03 -22.47 7.42
N PRO A 234 -8.03 -23.07 6.77
CA PRO A 234 -7.77 -24.15 5.80
C PRO A 234 -6.73 -23.81 4.74
N ARG A 235 -6.51 -22.50 4.46
CA ARG A 235 -5.42 -22.00 3.60
C ARG A 235 -4.04 -22.12 4.20
N ASP A 236 -3.93 -22.07 5.51
CA ASP A 236 -2.63 -22.07 6.22
C ASP A 236 -2.17 -23.50 6.54
N ARG A 237 -2.96 -24.50 6.15
CA ARG A 237 -2.66 -25.94 6.34
C ARG A 237 -2.03 -26.62 5.11
N GLN A 238 -1.68 -25.84 4.06
CA GLN A 238 -1.04 -26.36 2.86
C GLN A 238 0.46 -26.10 2.85
#